data_2998ef8bfb03113f5988fe1ad2f71386
#
_entry.id   2998ef8bfb03113f5988fe1ad2f71386
#
_cell.length_a   1.000
_cell.length_b   1.000
_cell.length_c   1.000
_cell.angle_alpha   90.00
_cell.angle_beta   90.00
_cell.angle_gamma   90.00
#
_symmetry.space_group_name_H-M   'P 1'
#
loop_
_entity.id
_entity.type
_entity.pdbx_description
1 polymer ?
#
loop_
_entity_poly.entity_id
_entity_poly.type
_entity_poly.pdbx_seq_one_letter_code
_entity_poly.pdbx_strand_id
1 'polypeptide(L)'
;NTDTTSQAGRTAIAKDVTKLLDQLNNIANQTNYNGTALLQKGVGTAASSKGSQPGLSFQIGESTADMIKTKSIKANVAGYSLASLKGHVSAGAALTAGATKTATGAFTRPFASAGQKAVDRAITLLNGYRGDIGSTQNQVESAVRNLMTQSTNIKAAESVIRDVDYAEESANFNK
;
A
#
# COMPACT_ATOMS: atom_id res chain seq x y z
N ASN A 1 -2.21 1.10 29.68
CA ASN A 1 -3.41 0.75 30.43
C ASN A 1 -3.05 -0.23 31.57
N THR A 2 -3.03 0.26 32.79
CA THR A 2 -2.72 -0.52 34.00
C THR A 2 -3.98 -0.72 34.83
N ASP A 3 -3.92 -1.61 35.83
CA ASP A 3 -5.07 -1.84 36.73
C ASP A 3 -5.39 -0.61 37.60
N THR A 4 -4.42 0.30 37.74
CA THR A 4 -4.58 1.57 38.45
C THR A 4 -5.20 2.69 37.61
N THR A 5 -5.27 2.50 36.27
CA THR A 5 -5.83 3.50 35.36
C THR A 5 -7.35 3.65 35.64
N SER A 6 -7.82 4.90 35.81
CA SER A 6 -9.24 5.21 36.00
C SER A 6 -10.05 4.85 34.75
N GLN A 7 -11.35 4.66 34.91
CA GLN A 7 -12.24 4.41 33.76
C GLN A 7 -12.23 5.58 32.78
N ALA A 8 -12.22 6.82 33.27
CA ALA A 8 -12.08 8.00 32.41
C ALA A 8 -10.79 7.99 31.59
N GLY A 9 -9.66 7.62 32.20
CA GLY A 9 -8.40 7.46 31.51
C GLY A 9 -8.43 6.37 30.45
N ARG A 10 -9.05 5.22 30.73
CA ARG A 10 -9.24 4.12 29.76
C ARG A 10 -10.10 4.55 28.58
N THR A 11 -11.18 5.29 28.85
CA THR A 11 -12.07 5.85 27.80
C THR A 11 -11.30 6.84 26.92
N ALA A 12 -10.47 7.73 27.52
CA ALA A 12 -9.66 8.65 26.75
C ALA A 12 -8.66 7.93 25.82
N ILE A 13 -7.93 6.93 26.34
CA ILE A 13 -7.02 6.08 25.55
C ILE A 13 -7.78 5.37 24.41
N ALA A 14 -8.95 4.81 24.69
CA ALA A 14 -9.77 4.14 23.70
C ALA A 14 -10.21 5.10 22.58
N LYS A 15 -10.59 6.35 22.91
CA LYS A 15 -10.92 7.39 21.93
C LYS A 15 -9.74 7.74 21.03
N ASP A 16 -8.56 7.88 21.60
CA ASP A 16 -7.35 8.21 20.82
C ASP A 16 -6.97 7.08 19.88
N VAL A 17 -6.99 5.84 20.38
CA VAL A 17 -6.70 4.67 19.52
C VAL A 17 -7.75 4.52 18.42
N THR A 18 -9.02 4.78 18.70
CA THR A 18 -10.09 4.75 17.69
C THR A 18 -9.79 5.76 16.57
N LYS A 19 -9.44 6.99 16.92
CA LYS A 19 -9.09 8.04 15.95
C LYS A 19 -7.89 7.64 15.09
N LEU A 20 -6.84 7.04 15.69
CA LEU A 20 -5.66 6.58 14.96
C LEU A 20 -6.01 5.45 13.97
N LEU A 21 -6.88 4.51 14.36
CA LEU A 21 -7.34 3.44 13.46
C LEU A 21 -8.22 3.99 12.33
N ASP A 22 -9.04 4.99 12.59
CA ASP A 22 -9.82 5.67 11.56
C ASP A 22 -8.90 6.44 10.59
N GLN A 23 -7.86 7.08 11.12
CA GLN A 23 -6.85 7.74 10.28
C GLN A 23 -6.09 6.75 9.40
N LEU A 24 -5.75 5.56 9.90
CA LEU A 24 -5.16 4.49 9.11
C LEU A 24 -6.06 4.10 7.92
N ASN A 25 -7.36 3.92 8.17
CA ASN A 25 -8.33 3.66 7.10
C ASN A 25 -8.42 4.83 6.10
N ASN A 26 -8.39 6.06 6.58
CA ASN A 26 -8.42 7.25 5.72
C ASN A 26 -7.17 7.33 4.83
N ILE A 27 -6.00 7.07 5.37
CA ILE A 27 -4.73 7.00 4.60
C ILE A 27 -4.86 5.93 3.52
N ALA A 28 -5.28 4.72 3.87
CA ALA A 28 -5.44 3.63 2.91
C ALA A 28 -6.47 3.96 1.81
N ASN A 29 -7.51 4.73 2.16
CA ASN A 29 -8.59 5.11 1.26
C ASN A 29 -8.22 6.27 0.33
N GLN A 30 -7.44 7.24 0.82
CA GLN A 30 -7.07 8.44 0.09
C GLN A 30 -5.82 8.26 -0.76
N THR A 31 -4.99 7.26 -0.43
CA THR A 31 -3.76 7.00 -1.18
C THR A 31 -4.08 6.40 -2.53
N ASN A 32 -3.98 7.23 -3.55
CA ASN A 32 -4.19 6.83 -4.94
C ASN A 32 -3.26 7.58 -5.89
N TYR A 33 -3.10 7.04 -7.09
CA TYR A 33 -2.41 7.68 -8.19
C TYR A 33 -3.31 7.63 -9.42
N ASN A 34 -3.63 8.81 -9.98
CA ASN A 34 -4.51 8.95 -11.14
C ASN A 34 -5.83 8.15 -11.01
N GLY A 35 -6.47 8.23 -9.84
CA GLY A 35 -7.71 7.51 -9.54
C GLY A 35 -7.55 6.02 -9.21
N THR A 36 -6.34 5.45 -9.36
CA THR A 36 -6.05 4.07 -8.99
C THR A 36 -5.63 3.99 -7.53
N ALA A 37 -6.42 3.29 -6.71
CA ALA A 37 -6.10 3.09 -5.31
C ALA A 37 -4.85 2.21 -5.17
N LEU A 38 -3.91 2.59 -4.29
CA LEU A 38 -2.63 1.90 -4.14
C LEU A 38 -2.57 0.96 -2.93
N LEU A 39 -3.30 1.25 -1.87
CA LEU A 39 -3.19 0.55 -0.59
C LEU A 39 -4.39 -0.35 -0.27
N GLN A 40 -5.47 -0.27 -1.04
CA GLN A 40 -6.67 -1.13 -0.91
C GLN A 40 -7.47 -1.10 -2.21
N LYS A 41 -8.47 -1.98 -2.34
CA LYS A 41 -9.34 -2.01 -3.50
C LYS A 41 -10.27 -0.79 -3.56
N GLY A 42 -10.09 0.06 -4.57
CA GLY A 42 -10.95 1.21 -4.87
C GLY A 42 -10.73 2.42 -3.96
N VAL A 43 -11.05 3.59 -4.49
CA VAL A 43 -11.05 4.91 -3.83
C VAL A 43 -12.47 5.22 -3.35
N GLY A 44 -12.63 6.07 -2.38
CA GLY A 44 -13.94 6.50 -1.88
C GLY A 44 -14.23 5.99 -0.48
N THR A 45 -15.47 5.92 -0.04
CA THR A 45 -15.89 5.69 1.35
C THR A 45 -14.98 4.77 2.16
N ALA A 46 -14.47 5.28 3.28
CA ALA A 46 -13.55 4.59 4.18
C ALA A 46 -14.20 3.33 4.80
N ALA A 47 -14.21 2.24 4.05
CA ALA A 47 -14.68 0.98 4.58
C ALA A 47 -13.47 0.17 5.07
N SER A 48 -13.44 -0.12 6.36
CA SER A 48 -12.45 -1.02 6.98
C SER A 48 -12.46 -2.43 6.39
N SER A 49 -13.47 -2.76 5.59
CA SER A 49 -13.72 -4.06 4.97
C SER A 49 -13.34 -4.12 3.49
N LYS A 50 -12.81 -3.06 2.88
CA LYS A 50 -12.39 -3.10 1.48
C LYS A 50 -11.32 -4.16 1.23
N GLY A 51 -11.43 -4.84 0.10
CA GLY A 51 -10.53 -5.91 -0.31
C GLY A 51 -9.09 -5.46 -0.57
N SER A 52 -8.24 -6.40 -0.93
CA SER A 52 -6.86 -6.12 -1.34
C SER A 52 -6.83 -5.40 -2.67
N GLN A 53 -5.86 -4.52 -2.86
CA GLN A 53 -5.48 -4.00 -4.18
C GLN A 53 -5.00 -5.17 -5.05
N PRO A 54 -5.51 -5.34 -6.28
CA PRO A 54 -5.19 -6.50 -7.11
C PRO A 54 -3.75 -6.55 -7.65
N GLY A 55 -2.90 -5.63 -7.24
CA GLY A 55 -1.56 -5.45 -7.78
C GLY A 55 -1.57 -4.61 -9.06
N LEU A 56 -0.50 -3.87 -9.27
CA LEU A 56 -0.28 -3.07 -10.47
C LEU A 56 0.57 -3.88 -11.45
N SER A 57 0.29 -3.76 -12.74
CA SER A 57 1.06 -4.38 -13.81
C SER A 57 1.74 -3.31 -14.64
N PHE A 58 3.05 -3.45 -14.84
CA PHE A 58 3.87 -2.55 -15.64
C PHE A 58 4.37 -3.30 -16.86
N GLN A 59 3.99 -2.85 -18.05
CA GLN A 59 4.47 -3.39 -19.30
C GLN A 59 5.92 -2.94 -19.53
N ILE A 60 6.83 -3.90 -19.76
CA ILE A 60 8.28 -3.64 -19.94
C ILE A 60 8.81 -4.16 -21.28
N GLY A 61 7.99 -4.80 -22.09
CA GLY A 61 8.37 -5.36 -23.39
C GLY A 61 7.19 -5.43 -24.34
N GLU A 62 7.42 -6.00 -25.53
CA GLU A 62 6.41 -6.09 -26.60
C GLU A 62 5.41 -7.21 -26.40
N SER A 63 5.80 -8.26 -25.67
CA SER A 63 4.91 -9.38 -25.39
C SER A 63 3.96 -9.11 -24.23
N THR A 64 2.75 -9.66 -24.30
CA THR A 64 1.78 -9.61 -23.18
C THR A 64 2.28 -10.29 -21.91
N ALA A 65 3.32 -11.14 -22.02
CA ALA A 65 3.97 -11.78 -20.88
C ALA A 65 5.04 -10.89 -20.21
N ASP A 66 5.52 -9.84 -20.91
CA ASP A 66 6.58 -8.96 -20.45
C ASP A 66 6.04 -7.89 -19.50
N MET A 67 5.55 -8.34 -18.35
CA MET A 67 4.99 -7.48 -17.32
C MET A 67 5.63 -7.71 -15.95
N ILE A 68 5.97 -6.63 -15.27
CA ILE A 68 6.28 -6.64 -13.83
C ILE A 68 4.98 -6.40 -13.07
N LYS A 69 4.66 -7.30 -12.13
CA LYS A 69 3.45 -7.18 -11.30
C LYS A 69 3.83 -6.95 -9.85
N THR A 70 3.19 -5.96 -9.20
CA THR A 70 3.28 -5.81 -7.75
C THR A 70 2.42 -6.85 -7.06
N LYS A 71 2.77 -7.21 -5.82
CA LYS A 71 1.88 -8.01 -4.98
C LYS A 71 0.64 -7.20 -4.58
N SER A 72 -0.43 -7.91 -4.24
CA SER A 72 -1.64 -7.30 -3.72
C SER A 72 -1.39 -6.69 -2.33
N ILE A 73 -1.91 -5.49 -2.10
CA ILE A 73 -1.77 -4.75 -0.84
C ILE A 73 -3.16 -4.54 -0.22
N LYS A 74 -3.25 -4.71 1.10
CA LYS A 74 -4.42 -4.39 1.90
C LYS A 74 -3.97 -3.70 3.18
N ALA A 75 -3.72 -2.41 3.10
CA ALA A 75 -3.13 -1.60 4.18
C ALA A 75 -4.19 -0.84 4.99
N ASN A 76 -5.33 -1.46 5.26
CA ASN A 76 -6.39 -0.92 6.12
C ASN A 76 -6.50 -1.73 7.42
N VAL A 77 -7.37 -1.30 8.34
CA VAL A 77 -7.60 -1.97 9.65
C VAL A 77 -7.90 -3.46 9.49
N ALA A 78 -8.70 -3.85 8.48
CA ALA A 78 -9.00 -5.25 8.22
C ALA A 78 -7.80 -6.02 7.65
N GLY A 79 -6.99 -5.39 6.78
CA GLY A 79 -5.80 -5.98 6.19
C GLY A 79 -4.72 -6.28 7.22
N TYR A 80 -4.57 -5.41 8.20
CA TYR A 80 -3.65 -5.59 9.31
C TYR A 80 -4.22 -6.42 10.47
N SER A 81 -5.42 -6.99 10.32
CA SER A 81 -6.10 -7.78 11.37
C SER A 81 -6.35 -6.99 12.67
N LEU A 82 -6.57 -5.68 12.56
CA LEU A 82 -6.82 -4.77 13.67
C LEU A 82 -8.33 -4.58 13.95
N ALA A 83 -9.21 -5.30 13.26
CA ALA A 83 -10.66 -5.14 13.40
C ALA A 83 -11.15 -5.47 14.82
N SER A 84 -10.58 -6.49 15.47
CA SER A 84 -10.89 -6.83 16.86
C SER A 84 -10.47 -5.71 17.82
N LEU A 85 -9.26 -5.17 17.65
CA LEU A 85 -8.81 -4.02 18.43
C LEU A 85 -9.74 -2.83 18.22
N LYS A 86 -10.10 -2.52 16.97
CA LYS A 86 -11.04 -1.42 16.67
C LYS A 86 -12.39 -1.61 17.36
N GLY A 87 -12.93 -2.83 17.37
CA GLY A 87 -14.18 -3.15 18.07
C GLY A 87 -14.09 -2.85 19.57
N HIS A 88 -13.04 -3.31 20.23
CA HIS A 88 -12.86 -3.09 21.68
C HIS A 88 -12.60 -1.63 22.04
N VAL A 89 -11.78 -0.90 21.27
CA VAL A 89 -11.53 0.52 21.54
C VAL A 89 -12.75 1.38 21.22
N SER A 90 -13.52 1.07 20.20
CA SER A 90 -14.76 1.78 19.88
C SER A 90 -15.82 1.59 20.98
N ALA A 91 -15.97 0.37 21.48
CA ALA A 91 -16.86 0.09 22.62
C ALA A 91 -16.37 0.82 23.88
N GLY A 92 -15.07 0.79 24.18
CA GLY A 92 -14.48 1.50 25.31
C GLY A 92 -14.61 3.03 25.22
N ALA A 93 -14.51 3.58 24.01
CA ALA A 93 -14.67 5.00 23.76
C ALA A 93 -16.12 5.50 23.93
N ALA A 94 -17.10 4.63 23.75
CA ALA A 94 -18.53 4.93 23.93
C ALA A 94 -18.97 4.95 25.40
N LEU A 95 -18.18 4.42 26.34
CA LEU A 95 -18.52 4.40 27.74
C LEU A 95 -18.45 5.79 28.38
N THR A 96 -19.40 6.09 29.23
CA THR A 96 -19.40 7.32 30.03
C THR A 96 -18.36 7.29 31.13
N ALA A 97 -17.92 8.45 31.60
CA ALA A 97 -16.90 8.57 32.65
C ALA A 97 -17.31 7.89 33.98
N GLY A 98 -18.61 7.73 34.23
CA GLY A 98 -19.14 7.06 35.41
C GLY A 98 -19.30 5.54 35.31
N ALA A 99 -18.99 4.94 34.16
CA ALA A 99 -19.06 3.49 33.98
C ALA A 99 -18.03 2.76 34.85
N THR A 100 -18.39 1.56 35.34
CA THR A 100 -17.45 0.74 36.13
C THR A 100 -16.34 0.14 35.23
N LYS A 101 -15.21 -0.20 35.84
CA LYS A 101 -14.09 -0.86 35.14
C LYS A 101 -14.48 -2.21 34.52
N THR A 102 -15.52 -2.83 35.02
CA THR A 102 -16.09 -4.12 34.58
C THR A 102 -17.28 -3.95 33.65
N ALA A 103 -17.63 -2.71 33.28
CA ALA A 103 -18.74 -2.47 32.36
C ALA A 103 -18.49 -3.20 31.02
N THR A 104 -19.57 -3.72 30.44
CA THR A 104 -19.52 -4.37 29.14
C THR A 104 -18.94 -3.38 28.11
N GLY A 105 -17.89 -3.79 27.40
CA GLY A 105 -17.18 -2.93 26.44
C GLY A 105 -16.03 -2.12 27.03
N ALA A 106 -15.75 -2.19 28.36
CA ALA A 106 -14.61 -1.48 28.92
C ALA A 106 -13.28 -1.90 28.25
N PHE A 107 -12.44 -0.92 27.92
CA PHE A 107 -11.11 -1.19 27.37
C PHE A 107 -10.16 -1.62 28.48
N THR A 108 -10.14 -2.90 28.76
CA THR A 108 -9.39 -3.49 29.87
C THR A 108 -7.94 -3.83 29.46
N ARG A 109 -7.12 -4.16 30.46
CA ARG A 109 -5.71 -4.56 30.25
C ARG A 109 -5.55 -5.75 29.29
N PRO A 110 -6.33 -6.85 29.36
CA PRO A 110 -6.24 -7.95 28.39
C PRO A 110 -6.46 -7.49 26.95
N PHE A 111 -7.43 -6.62 26.70
CA PHE A 111 -7.69 -6.06 25.36
C PHE A 111 -6.57 -5.14 24.90
N ALA A 112 -5.96 -4.36 25.78
CA ALA A 112 -4.79 -3.54 25.48
C ALA A 112 -3.58 -4.41 25.10
N SER A 113 -3.32 -5.48 25.86
CA SER A 113 -2.22 -6.42 25.55
C SER A 113 -2.45 -7.17 24.23
N ALA A 114 -3.68 -7.63 23.98
CA ALA A 114 -4.03 -8.25 22.70
C ALA A 114 -3.90 -7.26 21.53
N GLY A 115 -4.27 -6.01 21.75
CA GLY A 115 -4.10 -4.92 20.78
C GLY A 115 -2.64 -4.66 20.46
N GLN A 116 -1.75 -4.63 21.45
CA GLN A 116 -0.31 -4.49 21.24
C GLN A 116 0.24 -5.61 20.35
N LYS A 117 -0.08 -6.86 20.62
CA LYS A 117 0.31 -8.00 19.76
C LYS A 117 -0.24 -7.87 18.33
N ALA A 118 -1.45 -7.32 18.16
CA ALA A 118 -2.03 -7.09 16.85
C ALA A 118 -1.28 -5.99 16.10
N VAL A 119 -0.88 -4.91 16.78
CA VAL A 119 -0.07 -3.84 16.19
C VAL A 119 1.32 -4.34 15.79
N ASP A 120 1.98 -5.16 16.61
CA ASP A 120 3.28 -5.74 16.27
C ASP A 120 3.21 -6.58 14.99
N ARG A 121 2.14 -7.37 14.84
CA ARG A 121 1.88 -8.12 13.59
C ARG A 121 1.61 -7.19 12.41
N ALA A 122 0.86 -6.11 12.62
CA ALA A 122 0.61 -5.12 11.58
C ALA A 122 1.89 -4.45 11.09
N ILE A 123 2.82 -4.13 11.99
CA ILE A 123 4.14 -3.57 11.66
C ILE A 123 4.95 -4.59 10.83
N THR A 124 4.91 -5.87 11.18
CA THR A 124 5.57 -6.93 10.40
C THR A 124 5.00 -7.02 8.99
N LEU A 125 3.68 -6.98 8.82
CA LEU A 125 3.03 -6.97 7.52
C LEU A 125 3.37 -5.71 6.71
N LEU A 126 3.38 -4.54 7.35
CA LEU A 126 3.78 -3.29 6.71
C LEU A 126 5.22 -3.36 6.18
N ASN A 127 6.14 -3.89 6.96
CA ASN A 127 7.51 -4.09 6.53
C ASN A 127 7.62 -5.09 5.37
N GLY A 128 6.78 -6.12 5.35
CA GLY A 128 6.63 -7.02 4.21
C GLY A 128 6.19 -6.29 2.94
N TYR A 129 5.14 -5.48 3.00
CA TYR A 129 4.69 -4.67 1.86
C TYR A 129 5.77 -3.70 1.37
N ARG A 130 6.49 -3.05 2.28
CA ARG A 130 7.60 -2.17 1.92
C ARG A 130 8.72 -2.92 1.22
N GLY A 131 9.06 -4.13 1.68
CA GLY A 131 10.06 -4.99 1.03
C GLY A 131 9.65 -5.39 -0.38
N ASP A 132 8.39 -5.80 -0.57
CA ASP A 132 7.84 -6.16 -1.87
C ASP A 132 7.82 -4.97 -2.85
N ILE A 133 7.44 -3.79 -2.39
CA ILE A 133 7.48 -2.56 -3.19
C ILE A 133 8.92 -2.22 -3.58
N GLY A 134 9.87 -2.27 -2.63
CA GLY A 134 11.28 -2.01 -2.91
C GLY A 134 11.88 -2.99 -3.92
N SER A 135 11.53 -4.27 -3.82
CA SER A 135 11.93 -5.29 -4.80
C SER A 135 11.37 -4.98 -6.19
N THR A 136 10.09 -4.63 -6.28
CA THR A 136 9.45 -4.25 -7.54
C THR A 136 10.07 -3.00 -8.14
N GLN A 137 10.39 -2.01 -7.32
CA GLN A 137 11.08 -0.79 -7.76
C GLN A 137 12.42 -1.12 -8.41
N ASN A 138 13.24 -1.97 -7.78
CA ASN A 138 14.53 -2.40 -8.35
C ASN A 138 14.35 -3.13 -9.69
N GLN A 139 13.30 -3.96 -9.83
CA GLN A 139 12.99 -4.64 -11.09
C GLN A 139 12.60 -3.65 -12.18
N VAL A 140 11.75 -2.66 -11.87
CA VAL A 140 11.33 -1.61 -12.81
C VAL A 140 12.54 -0.76 -13.23
N GLU A 141 13.41 -0.36 -12.31
CA GLU A 141 14.63 0.40 -12.63
C GLU A 141 15.58 -0.39 -13.54
N SER A 142 15.73 -1.70 -13.32
CA SER A 142 16.51 -2.57 -14.19
C SER A 142 15.90 -2.68 -15.58
N ALA A 143 14.57 -2.83 -15.67
CA ALA A 143 13.86 -2.86 -16.95
C ALA A 143 14.00 -1.55 -17.72
N VAL A 144 13.88 -0.40 -17.05
CA VAL A 144 14.07 0.92 -17.67
C VAL A 144 15.48 1.05 -18.24
N ARG A 145 16.52 0.64 -17.50
CA ARG A 145 17.89 0.65 -18.01
C ARG A 145 18.05 -0.22 -19.26
N ASN A 146 17.48 -1.42 -19.26
CA ASN A 146 17.50 -2.31 -20.43
C ASN A 146 16.78 -1.68 -21.63
N LEU A 147 15.62 -1.09 -21.43
CA LEU A 147 14.86 -0.41 -22.49
C LEU A 147 15.61 0.81 -23.05
N MET A 148 16.31 1.56 -22.21
CA MET A 148 17.17 2.66 -22.66
C MET A 148 18.33 2.16 -23.55
N THR A 149 18.96 1.06 -23.17
CA THR A 149 20.01 0.41 -23.98
C THR A 149 19.46 -0.08 -25.31
N GLN A 150 18.31 -0.77 -25.29
CA GLN A 150 17.64 -1.22 -26.53
C GLN A 150 17.25 -0.03 -27.42
N SER A 151 16.67 1.03 -26.85
CA SER A 151 16.34 2.25 -27.60
C SER A 151 17.56 2.87 -28.28
N THR A 152 18.70 2.91 -27.58
CA THR A 152 19.94 3.43 -28.15
C THR A 152 20.45 2.54 -29.29
N ASN A 153 20.39 1.21 -29.12
CA ASN A 153 20.80 0.27 -30.15
C ASN A 153 19.88 0.32 -31.39
N ILE A 154 18.58 0.46 -31.20
CA ILE A 154 17.60 0.62 -32.29
C ILE A 154 17.86 1.92 -33.04
N LYS A 155 18.09 3.04 -32.34
CA LYS A 155 18.45 4.33 -33.00
C LYS A 155 19.74 4.24 -33.78
N ALA A 156 20.75 3.54 -33.26
CA ALA A 156 21.99 3.31 -33.98
C ALA A 156 21.78 2.48 -35.26
N ALA A 157 20.98 1.40 -35.16
CA ALA A 157 20.64 0.58 -36.32
C ALA A 157 19.79 1.36 -37.36
N GLU A 158 18.83 2.17 -36.92
CA GLU A 158 18.05 3.06 -37.78
C GLU A 158 18.98 4.04 -38.55
N SER A 159 19.94 4.66 -37.84
CA SER A 159 20.91 5.56 -38.44
C SER A 159 21.73 4.87 -39.55
N VAL A 160 22.22 3.65 -39.27
CA VAL A 160 22.99 2.88 -40.26
C VAL A 160 22.12 2.58 -41.49
N ILE A 161 20.89 2.13 -41.35
CA ILE A 161 20.00 1.82 -42.47
C ILE A 161 19.71 3.09 -43.28
N ARG A 162 19.40 4.19 -42.64
CA ARG A 162 19.09 5.45 -43.29
C ARG A 162 20.32 6.05 -44.02
N ASP A 163 21.50 5.95 -43.43
CA ASP A 163 22.73 6.47 -44.05
C ASP A 163 23.14 5.63 -45.27
N VAL A 164 22.92 4.30 -45.26
CA VAL A 164 23.15 3.42 -46.42
C VAL A 164 22.17 3.76 -47.55
N ASP A 165 20.88 3.94 -47.24
CA ASP A 165 19.85 4.31 -48.20
C ASP A 165 20.13 5.65 -48.88
N TYR A 166 20.57 6.65 -48.07
CA TYR A 166 20.96 7.96 -48.59
C TYR A 166 22.18 7.92 -49.48
N ALA A 167 23.19 7.09 -49.15
CA ALA A 167 24.38 6.92 -49.96
C ALA A 167 24.07 6.24 -51.30
N GLU A 168 23.20 5.23 -51.31
CA GLU A 168 22.75 4.52 -52.52
C GLU A 168 21.93 5.45 -53.44
N GLU A 169 20.97 6.20 -52.85
CA GLU A 169 20.17 7.17 -53.62
C GLU A 169 21.01 8.33 -54.16
N SER A 170 21.97 8.81 -53.39
CA SER A 170 22.94 9.83 -53.86
C SER A 170 23.80 9.35 -55.00
N ALA A 171 24.24 8.08 -54.99
CA ALA A 171 24.98 7.45 -56.07
C ALA A 171 24.13 7.29 -57.34
N ASN A 172 22.83 6.96 -57.18
CA ASN A 172 21.91 6.86 -58.32
C ASN A 172 21.57 8.21 -58.94
N PHE A 173 21.53 9.29 -58.13
CA PHE A 173 21.28 10.64 -58.59
C PHE A 173 22.44 11.23 -59.40
N ASN A 174 23.66 10.77 -59.16
CA ASN A 174 24.89 11.22 -59.85
C ASN A 174 25.23 10.39 -61.11
N LYS A 175 24.39 9.46 -61.53
CA LYS A 175 24.50 8.71 -62.80
C LYS A 175 23.67 9.37 -63.89
#